data_83b5a9567d47446fc4a04cb4c6e09fdb
#
_entry.id   83b5a9567d47446fc4a04cb4c6e09fdb
#
_cell.length_a   1.000
_cell.length_b   1.000
_cell.length_c   1.000
_cell.angle_alpha   90.00
_cell.angle_beta   90.00
_cell.angle_gamma   90.00
#
_symmetry.space_group_name_H-M   'P 1'
#
loop_
_entity.id
_entity.type
_entity.pdbx_description
1 polymer ?
#
loop_
_entity_poly.entity_id
_entity_poly.type
_entity_poly.pdbx_seq_one_letter_code
_entity_poly.pdbx_strand_id
1 'polypeptide(L)'
;MLRTCLAIGIAISQLAVPASQAEPRRLNNVATQLVGVGAVAGNAETVDFANPRDGWVFIRAGKPAGAEPRAVIDAAESALVWRAHPRNGALEAMVKLAAGPHQLRLEGARRLTVDVRAIPEIAYCYYPTKPHIASYGPYDWAYMEKYVLPDVNTIVTRSEVDPDQFAQWVREGRQWLSNASLPGLSSEMPPSPDEVYAYWAENPVVTKPGFGGLIVDEFIGASEGHYAAWAEAWGRLHDTPGFGGKTFYAWCGNMWDEPHSLEFAKKLSEKDDLFVWEQYLREGSDEQDARERIDRCKSQFAKWKQELPGVEQKMVLCLGYLSAPPESLNLNPSADYHVYLDMQFHALTTAPEFDGLYGVMEYMADYADEESLRYAQKLFRHYCIEGNTARFNNDPYLLPHLKNADFADGFDHWRAEPAAEGSVETRNMKGFSWLQGRYPKTKQGDTFCWMKRAGEKPNRVLQSLQQLTPGRTYSVKAISADPARLDAQKATPLNIEVAGAEMLPQFGFSFAYPSCYSHESGPYSSQNPAWFTFHRAVFRASAPAAELIINDNGDPGAETAFNFVEVQPFVEP
;
A
#
# COMPACT_ATOMS: atom_id res chain seq x y z
N MET A 1 -8.98 -70.05 52.33
CA MET A 1 -8.99 -68.63 52.68
C MET A 1 -8.90 -67.83 51.40
N LEU A 2 -10.03 -67.42 50.84
CA LEU A 2 -10.14 -66.56 49.67
C LEU A 2 -10.06 -65.11 50.14
N ARG A 3 -9.15 -64.31 49.55
CA ARG A 3 -9.15 -62.85 49.71
C ARG A 3 -9.74 -62.20 48.42
N THR A 4 -10.91 -61.65 48.59
CA THR A 4 -11.56 -60.86 47.56
C THR A 4 -11.00 -59.43 47.56
N CYS A 5 -10.33 -58.97 46.46
CA CYS A 5 -9.92 -57.61 46.32
C CYS A 5 -11.07 -56.82 45.62
N LEU A 6 -11.61 -55.87 46.36
CA LEU A 6 -12.59 -54.90 45.83
C LEU A 6 -11.82 -53.73 45.15
N ALA A 7 -11.95 -53.61 43.82
CA ALA A 7 -11.39 -52.46 43.08
C ALA A 7 -12.45 -51.32 43.10
N ILE A 8 -12.14 -50.25 43.81
CA ILE A 8 -12.93 -49.00 43.77
C ILE A 8 -12.43 -48.17 42.57
N GLY A 9 -13.25 -48.13 41.52
CA GLY A 9 -13.02 -47.22 40.39
C GLY A 9 -13.42 -45.80 40.77
N ILE A 10 -12.44 -44.95 40.93
CA ILE A 10 -12.66 -43.50 41.06
C ILE A 10 -12.87 -42.93 39.64
N ALA A 11 -14.11 -42.61 39.30
CA ALA A 11 -14.44 -41.82 38.11
C ALA A 11 -13.99 -40.36 38.35
N ILE A 12 -12.87 -40.00 37.79
CA ILE A 12 -12.45 -38.59 37.73
C ILE A 12 -13.33 -37.92 36.64
N SER A 13 -14.40 -37.25 37.07
CA SER A 13 -15.11 -36.29 36.21
C SER A 13 -14.13 -35.12 35.95
N GLN A 14 -13.59 -35.06 34.75
CA GLN A 14 -12.92 -33.86 34.30
C GLN A 14 -13.98 -32.75 34.23
N LEU A 15 -14.00 -31.91 35.25
CA LEU A 15 -14.67 -30.61 35.19
C LEU A 15 -13.98 -29.85 34.06
N ALA A 16 -14.74 -29.57 32.98
CA ALA A 16 -14.32 -28.65 31.97
C ALA A 16 -14.11 -27.29 32.66
N VAL A 17 -12.85 -26.89 32.78
CA VAL A 17 -12.50 -25.54 33.23
C VAL A 17 -13.09 -24.60 32.16
N PRO A 18 -14.00 -23.66 32.51
CA PRO A 18 -14.46 -22.68 31.56
C PRO A 18 -13.22 -21.96 31.00
N ALA A 19 -13.19 -21.77 29.68
CA ALA A 19 -12.11 -21.00 29.05
C ALA A 19 -12.03 -19.65 29.79
N SER A 20 -11.00 -19.46 30.60
CA SER A 20 -10.81 -18.20 31.33
C SER A 20 -10.73 -17.12 30.24
N GLN A 21 -11.54 -16.07 30.36
CA GLN A 21 -11.39 -14.87 29.57
C GLN A 21 -9.96 -14.39 29.77
N ALA A 22 -9.08 -14.70 28.81
CA ALA A 22 -7.76 -14.12 28.81
C ALA A 22 -7.93 -12.63 28.59
N GLU A 23 -7.32 -11.82 29.45
CA GLU A 23 -7.33 -10.37 29.24
C GLU A 23 -6.80 -10.02 27.85
N PRO A 24 -7.38 -9.02 27.16
CA PRO A 24 -6.88 -8.57 25.86
C PRO A 24 -5.39 -8.28 25.93
N ARG A 25 -4.62 -8.89 25.04
CA ARG A 25 -3.18 -8.71 25.00
C ARG A 25 -2.80 -7.83 23.82
N ARG A 26 -2.28 -6.65 24.08
CA ARG A 26 -1.71 -5.79 23.05
C ARG A 26 -0.57 -6.53 22.34
N LEU A 27 -0.60 -6.56 21.00
CA LEU A 27 0.43 -7.14 20.15
C LEU A 27 1.44 -6.08 19.68
N ASN A 28 0.91 -4.96 19.16
CA ASN A 28 1.67 -3.77 18.76
C ASN A 28 0.78 -2.51 18.86
N ASN A 29 1.14 -1.41 18.23
CA ASN A 29 0.38 -0.16 18.33
C ASN A 29 -1.05 -0.23 17.74
N VAL A 30 -1.32 -1.15 16.82
CA VAL A 30 -2.57 -1.18 16.04
C VAL A 30 -3.35 -2.49 16.18
N ALA A 31 -2.72 -3.56 16.69
CA ALA A 31 -3.34 -4.87 16.83
C ALA A 31 -3.36 -5.36 18.28
N THR A 32 -4.49 -5.92 18.71
CA THR A 32 -4.69 -6.48 20.05
C THR A 32 -5.32 -7.86 19.96
N GLN A 33 -4.73 -8.86 20.61
CA GLN A 33 -5.29 -10.19 20.74
C GLN A 33 -6.47 -10.14 21.72
N LEU A 34 -7.66 -10.46 21.28
CA LEU A 34 -8.86 -10.52 22.11
C LEU A 34 -9.10 -11.95 22.64
N VAL A 35 -8.90 -12.94 21.77
CA VAL A 35 -8.94 -14.35 22.14
C VAL A 35 -7.70 -15.02 21.55
N GLY A 36 -6.93 -15.69 22.40
CA GLY A 36 -5.79 -16.48 21.95
C GLY A 36 -6.22 -17.74 21.22
N VAL A 37 -5.31 -18.31 20.44
CA VAL A 37 -5.58 -19.55 19.68
C VAL A 37 -5.96 -20.66 20.65
N GLY A 38 -7.26 -20.97 20.71
CA GLY A 38 -7.85 -22.03 21.53
C GLY A 38 -8.54 -23.09 20.67
N ALA A 39 -8.61 -24.32 21.16
CA ALA A 39 -9.36 -25.39 20.51
C ALA A 39 -10.82 -25.32 20.94
N VAL A 40 -11.73 -25.23 19.96
CA VAL A 40 -13.18 -25.35 20.15
C VAL A 40 -13.55 -26.82 20.00
N ALA A 41 -14.16 -27.42 21.01
CA ALA A 41 -14.30 -28.88 21.12
C ALA A 41 -15.70 -29.42 20.84
N GLY A 42 -16.75 -28.57 20.71
CA GLY A 42 -18.15 -28.97 20.65
C GLY A 42 -18.82 -28.81 19.28
N ASN A 43 -20.09 -29.22 19.18
CA ASN A 43 -20.92 -28.98 17.99
C ASN A 43 -21.50 -27.57 17.95
N ALA A 44 -21.55 -26.88 19.08
CA ALA A 44 -21.86 -25.47 19.22
C ALA A 44 -21.05 -24.92 20.40
N GLU A 45 -20.26 -23.91 20.18
CA GLU A 45 -19.42 -23.29 21.22
C GLU A 45 -19.50 -21.78 21.10
N THR A 46 -19.44 -21.13 22.25
CA THR A 46 -19.51 -19.68 22.39
C THR A 46 -18.18 -19.19 22.92
N VAL A 47 -17.66 -18.14 22.29
CA VAL A 47 -16.42 -17.46 22.66
C VAL A 47 -16.76 -16.01 23.00
N ASP A 48 -16.62 -15.64 24.27
CA ASP A 48 -16.81 -14.28 24.74
C ASP A 48 -15.52 -13.47 24.59
N PHE A 49 -15.63 -12.23 24.14
CA PHE A 49 -14.52 -11.28 24.04
C PHE A 49 -14.97 -9.84 24.23
N ALA A 50 -14.06 -8.93 24.51
CA ALA A 50 -14.33 -7.49 24.57
C ALA A 50 -13.52 -6.75 23.51
N ASN A 51 -14.21 -5.98 22.63
CA ASN A 51 -13.56 -5.08 21.70
C ASN A 51 -13.13 -3.81 22.46
N PRO A 52 -11.83 -3.42 22.47
CA PRO A 52 -11.36 -2.30 23.27
C PRO A 52 -11.83 -0.93 22.75
N ARG A 53 -12.26 -0.84 21.50
CA ARG A 53 -12.76 0.39 20.84
C ARG A 53 -13.75 0.04 19.74
N ASP A 54 -14.53 1.02 19.31
CA ASP A 54 -15.27 0.91 18.04
C ASP A 54 -14.28 0.70 16.89
N GLY A 55 -14.43 -0.37 16.13
CA GLY A 55 -13.48 -0.68 15.06
C GLY A 55 -13.52 -2.11 14.57
N TRP A 56 -12.48 -2.49 13.86
CA TRP A 56 -12.41 -3.76 13.15
C TRP A 56 -11.95 -4.92 14.03
N VAL A 57 -12.64 -6.03 13.90
CA VAL A 57 -12.29 -7.30 14.52
C VAL A 57 -12.03 -8.33 13.43
N PHE A 58 -10.87 -8.95 13.50
CA PHE A 58 -10.45 -10.07 12.67
C PHE A 58 -10.71 -11.37 13.41
N ILE A 59 -11.35 -12.32 12.74
CA ILE A 59 -11.67 -13.64 13.28
C ILE A 59 -11.07 -14.69 12.34
N ARG A 60 -10.27 -15.59 12.90
CA ARG A 60 -9.72 -16.72 12.18
C ARG A 60 -10.18 -18.02 12.81
N ALA A 61 -10.74 -18.91 11.99
CA ALA A 61 -10.96 -20.30 12.32
C ALA A 61 -9.96 -21.17 11.54
N GLY A 62 -9.37 -22.16 12.20
CA GLY A 62 -8.49 -23.11 11.53
C GLY A 62 -9.19 -23.82 10.38
N LYS A 63 -8.41 -24.43 9.47
CA LYS A 63 -8.99 -25.19 8.34
C LYS A 63 -9.95 -26.27 8.85
N PRO A 64 -11.25 -26.23 8.48
CA PRO A 64 -12.21 -27.22 8.94
C PRO A 64 -11.91 -28.59 8.33
N ALA A 65 -12.11 -29.65 9.13
CA ALA A 65 -12.00 -31.03 8.66
C ALA A 65 -13.25 -31.51 7.88
N GLY A 66 -14.24 -30.63 7.73
CA GLY A 66 -15.54 -30.93 7.08
C GLY A 66 -16.20 -29.65 6.53
N ALA A 67 -17.50 -29.52 6.71
CA ALA A 67 -18.23 -28.31 6.30
C ALA A 67 -17.73 -27.06 7.07
N GLU A 68 -17.86 -25.90 6.44
CA GLU A 68 -17.56 -24.62 7.09
C GLU A 68 -18.48 -24.40 8.30
N PRO A 69 -17.96 -23.93 9.44
CA PRO A 69 -18.77 -23.63 10.60
C PRO A 69 -19.64 -22.39 10.32
N ARG A 70 -20.89 -22.42 10.78
CA ARG A 70 -21.68 -21.21 10.86
C ARG A 70 -21.20 -20.38 12.05
N ALA A 71 -20.87 -19.12 11.82
CA ALA A 71 -20.44 -18.19 12.86
C ALA A 71 -21.40 -17.03 12.97
N VAL A 72 -21.76 -16.64 14.20
CA VAL A 72 -22.69 -15.53 14.48
C VAL A 72 -22.10 -14.71 15.63
N ILE A 73 -22.18 -13.38 15.51
CA ILE A 73 -21.80 -12.45 16.59
C ILE A 73 -23.08 -11.86 17.20
N ASP A 74 -23.13 -11.82 18.55
CA ASP A 74 -24.20 -11.18 19.35
C ASP A 74 -25.62 -11.60 18.96
N ALA A 75 -25.81 -12.86 18.60
CA ALA A 75 -27.08 -13.39 18.13
C ALA A 75 -27.67 -12.64 16.90
N ALA A 76 -26.81 -12.02 16.08
CA ALA A 76 -27.23 -11.39 14.83
C ALA A 76 -28.01 -12.39 13.95
N GLU A 77 -28.95 -11.90 13.15
CA GLU A 77 -29.72 -12.74 12.22
C GLU A 77 -28.83 -13.38 11.14
N SER A 78 -27.82 -12.62 10.69
CA SER A 78 -26.90 -13.05 9.63
C SER A 78 -25.63 -13.67 10.21
N ALA A 79 -25.21 -14.80 9.64
CA ALA A 79 -23.92 -15.39 9.92
C ALA A 79 -22.81 -14.59 9.26
N LEU A 80 -21.60 -14.65 9.85
CA LEU A 80 -20.38 -14.16 9.20
C LEU A 80 -20.14 -14.92 7.90
N VAL A 81 -19.65 -14.20 6.89
CA VAL A 81 -19.20 -14.79 5.65
C VAL A 81 -17.69 -15.06 5.76
N TRP A 82 -17.32 -16.32 5.63
CA TRP A 82 -15.94 -16.74 5.67
C TRP A 82 -15.27 -16.55 4.30
N ARG A 83 -14.02 -16.11 4.35
CA ARG A 83 -13.06 -16.24 3.24
C ARG A 83 -12.02 -17.30 3.58
N ALA A 84 -11.80 -18.24 2.67
CA ALA A 84 -10.68 -19.15 2.82
C ALA A 84 -9.37 -18.43 2.48
N HIS A 85 -8.43 -18.43 3.41
CA HIS A 85 -7.11 -17.83 3.17
C HIS A 85 -6.37 -18.60 2.06
N PRO A 86 -5.91 -17.94 0.98
CA PRO A 86 -5.44 -18.61 -0.23
C PRO A 86 -4.22 -19.52 -0.01
N ARG A 87 -3.38 -19.26 1.01
CA ARG A 87 -2.14 -20.01 1.24
C ARG A 87 -2.33 -21.22 2.17
N ASN A 88 -3.25 -21.17 3.15
CA ASN A 88 -3.34 -22.22 4.19
C ASN A 88 -4.77 -22.77 4.36
N GLY A 89 -5.76 -22.18 3.70
CA GLY A 89 -7.17 -22.61 3.79
C GLY A 89 -7.84 -22.36 5.14
N ALA A 90 -7.24 -21.56 6.04
CA ALA A 90 -7.93 -21.08 7.23
C ALA A 90 -9.10 -20.20 6.82
N LEU A 91 -10.19 -20.25 7.60
CA LEU A 91 -11.34 -19.39 7.38
C LEU A 91 -11.13 -18.09 8.12
N GLU A 92 -11.31 -16.97 7.43
CA GLU A 92 -11.09 -15.63 7.97
C GLU A 92 -12.30 -14.74 7.69
N ALA A 93 -12.64 -13.88 8.65
CA ALA A 93 -13.65 -12.85 8.52
C ALA A 93 -13.17 -11.56 9.18
N MET A 94 -13.60 -10.43 8.65
CA MET A 94 -13.39 -9.11 9.26
C MET A 94 -14.74 -8.43 9.40
N VAL A 95 -14.99 -7.83 10.58
CA VAL A 95 -16.26 -7.18 10.89
C VAL A 95 -16.00 -5.96 11.76
N LYS A 96 -16.78 -4.89 11.54
CA LYS A 96 -16.73 -3.68 12.39
C LYS A 96 -17.69 -3.87 13.57
N LEU A 97 -17.17 -3.74 14.79
CA LEU A 97 -17.93 -3.92 16.04
C LEU A 97 -17.78 -2.69 16.94
N ALA A 98 -18.80 -2.43 17.75
CA ALA A 98 -18.74 -1.42 18.80
C ALA A 98 -17.69 -1.79 19.87
N ALA A 99 -17.31 -0.83 20.70
CA ALA A 99 -16.56 -1.11 21.91
C ALA A 99 -17.43 -1.88 22.92
N GLY A 100 -16.82 -2.79 23.67
CA GLY A 100 -17.51 -3.54 24.72
C GLY A 100 -17.54 -5.06 24.53
N PRO A 101 -18.39 -5.76 25.32
CA PRO A 101 -18.46 -7.21 25.28
C PRO A 101 -19.21 -7.72 24.05
N HIS A 102 -18.70 -8.79 23.46
CA HIS A 102 -19.27 -9.49 22.32
C HIS A 102 -19.17 -11.00 22.51
N GLN A 103 -20.04 -11.72 21.80
CA GLN A 103 -20.10 -13.16 21.83
C GLN A 103 -20.05 -13.74 20.42
N LEU A 104 -19.01 -14.53 20.13
CA LEU A 104 -18.90 -15.31 18.89
C LEU A 104 -19.45 -16.73 19.13
N ARG A 105 -20.53 -17.10 18.45
CA ARG A 105 -21.10 -18.44 18.45
C ARG A 105 -20.71 -19.17 17.18
N LEU A 106 -20.12 -20.35 17.35
CA LEU A 106 -19.70 -21.24 16.27
C LEU A 106 -20.55 -22.51 16.29
N GLU A 107 -21.21 -22.82 15.18
CA GLU A 107 -22.06 -24.00 15.02
C GLU A 107 -21.48 -24.93 13.95
N GLY A 108 -21.55 -26.26 14.17
CA GLY A 108 -20.97 -27.25 13.27
C GLY A 108 -19.44 -27.39 13.37
N ALA A 109 -18.82 -26.69 14.32
CA ALA A 109 -17.40 -26.73 14.54
C ALA A 109 -17.00 -28.00 15.31
N ARG A 110 -16.08 -28.79 14.75
CA ARG A 110 -15.43 -29.89 15.49
C ARG A 110 -13.92 -29.64 15.49
N ARG A 111 -13.34 -29.40 16.67
CA ARG A 111 -11.90 -29.22 16.88
C ARG A 111 -11.28 -28.10 16.03
N LEU A 112 -11.96 -26.98 15.93
CA LEU A 112 -11.39 -25.78 15.30
C LEU A 112 -10.54 -25.01 16.30
N THR A 113 -9.47 -24.41 15.81
CA THR A 113 -8.77 -23.35 16.53
C THR A 113 -9.42 -22.02 16.17
N VAL A 114 -9.66 -21.16 17.16
CA VAL A 114 -10.21 -19.83 16.97
C VAL A 114 -9.24 -18.78 17.50
N ASP A 115 -9.11 -17.69 16.76
CA ASP A 115 -8.25 -16.56 17.04
C ASP A 115 -9.04 -15.28 16.73
N VAL A 116 -9.16 -14.37 17.70
CA VAL A 116 -9.91 -13.11 17.55
C VAL A 116 -8.99 -11.94 17.91
N ARG A 117 -8.94 -10.95 17.05
CA ARG A 117 -8.09 -9.76 17.22
C ARG A 117 -8.85 -8.49 16.90
N ALA A 118 -8.64 -7.45 17.67
CA ALA A 118 -8.90 -6.09 17.22
C ALA A 118 -7.75 -5.68 16.28
N ILE A 119 -8.11 -5.16 15.11
CA ILE A 119 -7.17 -4.74 14.06
C ILE A 119 -7.48 -3.31 13.62
N PRO A 120 -6.57 -2.59 12.95
CA PRO A 120 -6.87 -1.27 12.42
C PRO A 120 -7.83 -1.34 11.22
N GLU A 121 -8.37 -0.19 10.84
CA GLU A 121 -8.87 -0.03 9.47
C GLU A 121 -7.69 -0.17 8.50
N ILE A 122 -7.85 -1.01 7.47
CA ILE A 122 -6.84 -1.27 6.45
C ILE A 122 -7.49 -0.98 5.10
N ALA A 123 -7.13 0.16 4.52
CA ALA A 123 -7.79 0.66 3.32
C ALA A 123 -6.93 0.49 2.06
N TYR A 124 -7.56 0.00 1.00
CA TYR A 124 -7.02 -0.02 -0.37
C TYR A 124 -7.54 1.17 -1.17
N CYS A 125 -6.67 1.95 -1.76
CA CYS A 125 -7.00 3.14 -2.54
C CYS A 125 -6.22 3.16 -3.87
N TYR A 126 -6.88 3.19 -5.00
CA TYR A 126 -8.29 3.17 -5.33
C TYR A 126 -8.69 1.89 -6.07
N TYR A 127 -10.01 1.56 -6.09
CA TYR A 127 -10.56 0.52 -6.94
C TYR A 127 -11.77 1.10 -7.74
N PRO A 128 -11.99 0.73 -9.01
CA PRO A 128 -11.12 -0.11 -9.85
C PRO A 128 -9.82 0.60 -10.24
N THR A 129 -8.73 -0.18 -10.39
CA THR A 129 -7.38 0.33 -10.64
C THR A 129 -6.89 -0.02 -12.03
N LYS A 130 -6.36 1.00 -12.72
CA LYS A 130 -5.64 0.85 -13.99
C LYS A 130 -4.26 1.46 -13.83
N PRO A 131 -3.21 0.65 -13.65
CA PRO A 131 -1.87 1.18 -13.47
C PRO A 131 -1.41 1.96 -14.69
N HIS A 132 -0.69 3.06 -14.47
CA HIS A 132 -0.15 3.88 -15.56
C HIS A 132 0.83 3.10 -16.43
N ILE A 133 1.62 2.21 -15.82
CA ILE A 133 2.40 1.22 -16.57
C ILE A 133 1.49 0.00 -16.80
N ALA A 134 0.71 0.03 -17.87
CA ALA A 134 -0.34 -0.96 -18.13
C ALA A 134 0.16 -2.41 -18.22
N SER A 135 1.46 -2.62 -18.44
CA SER A 135 2.07 -3.96 -18.42
C SER A 135 2.07 -4.61 -17.03
N TYR A 136 1.83 -3.86 -15.95
CA TYR A 136 1.66 -4.40 -14.60
C TYR A 136 0.25 -4.96 -14.34
N GLY A 137 -0.74 -4.39 -14.98
CA GLY A 137 -2.13 -4.72 -14.70
C GLY A 137 -2.81 -5.65 -15.70
N PRO A 138 -4.12 -5.73 -15.66
CA PRO A 138 -4.98 -4.94 -14.78
C PRO A 138 -4.97 -5.46 -13.32
N TYR A 139 -5.21 -4.56 -12.36
CA TYR A 139 -5.54 -4.94 -10.98
C TYR A 139 -7.06 -5.08 -10.88
N ASP A 140 -7.57 -6.10 -11.59
CA ASP A 140 -8.99 -6.44 -11.65
C ASP A 140 -9.45 -7.19 -10.38
N TRP A 141 -10.74 -7.55 -10.32
CA TRP A 141 -11.28 -8.22 -9.13
C TRP A 141 -10.63 -9.57 -8.84
N ALA A 142 -10.26 -10.33 -9.86
CA ALA A 142 -9.56 -11.60 -9.68
C ALA A 142 -8.16 -11.40 -9.09
N TYR A 143 -7.44 -10.36 -9.54
CA TYR A 143 -6.18 -9.94 -8.92
C TYR A 143 -6.40 -9.50 -7.47
N MET A 144 -7.42 -8.69 -7.22
CA MET A 144 -7.79 -8.24 -5.89
C MET A 144 -8.10 -9.40 -4.95
N GLU A 145 -8.92 -10.37 -5.38
CA GLU A 145 -9.25 -11.56 -4.57
C GLU A 145 -8.03 -12.38 -4.19
N LYS A 146 -7.07 -12.48 -5.10
CA LYS A 146 -5.86 -13.28 -4.87
C LYS A 146 -4.84 -12.59 -3.97
N TYR A 147 -4.63 -11.30 -4.15
CA TYR A 147 -3.49 -10.61 -3.57
C TYR A 147 -3.82 -9.51 -2.55
N VAL A 148 -5.01 -8.90 -2.61
CA VAL A 148 -5.34 -7.69 -1.84
C VAL A 148 -6.46 -7.95 -0.82
N LEU A 149 -7.62 -8.45 -1.27
CA LEU A 149 -8.81 -8.56 -0.43
C LEU A 149 -8.66 -9.42 0.83
N PRO A 150 -7.75 -10.42 0.90
CA PRO A 150 -7.51 -11.15 2.15
C PRO A 150 -6.98 -10.27 3.29
N ASP A 151 -6.32 -9.16 2.97
CA ASP A 151 -5.53 -8.37 3.92
C ASP A 151 -6.06 -6.95 4.15
N VAL A 152 -7.20 -6.58 3.53
CA VAL A 152 -7.86 -5.27 3.71
C VAL A 152 -9.30 -5.43 4.17
N ASN A 153 -9.85 -4.42 4.84
CA ASN A 153 -11.24 -4.39 5.30
C ASN A 153 -12.04 -3.22 4.71
N THR A 154 -11.37 -2.26 4.08
CA THR A 154 -11.97 -1.07 3.49
C THR A 154 -11.46 -0.88 2.05
N ILE A 155 -12.35 -0.60 1.12
CA ILE A 155 -12.00 -0.21 -0.26
C ILE A 155 -12.48 1.22 -0.49
N VAL A 156 -11.62 2.05 -1.08
CA VAL A 156 -11.97 3.40 -1.55
C VAL A 156 -12.18 3.37 -3.06
N THR A 157 -13.28 3.95 -3.54
CA THR A 157 -13.58 4.05 -4.98
C THR A 157 -13.75 5.49 -5.43
N ARG A 158 -13.28 5.79 -6.65
CA ARG A 158 -13.51 7.05 -7.37
C ARG A 158 -14.59 6.96 -8.43
N SER A 159 -15.03 5.78 -8.80
CA SER A 159 -15.91 5.54 -9.93
C SER A 159 -16.95 4.48 -9.61
N GLU A 160 -17.87 4.25 -10.55
CA GLU A 160 -18.80 3.15 -10.44
C GLU A 160 -18.10 1.81 -10.39
N VAL A 161 -18.61 0.91 -9.56
CA VAL A 161 -18.12 -0.44 -9.33
C VAL A 161 -19.17 -1.42 -9.78
N ASP A 162 -18.73 -2.61 -10.15
CA ASP A 162 -19.62 -3.72 -10.46
C ASP A 162 -20.54 -4.01 -9.26
N PRO A 163 -21.87 -4.03 -9.45
CA PRO A 163 -22.83 -4.23 -8.37
C PRO A 163 -22.66 -5.55 -7.61
N ASP A 164 -22.23 -6.62 -8.29
CA ASP A 164 -22.05 -7.93 -7.66
C ASP A 164 -20.82 -7.94 -6.77
N GLN A 165 -19.72 -7.32 -7.21
CA GLN A 165 -18.50 -7.13 -6.41
C GLN A 165 -18.78 -6.27 -5.18
N PHE A 166 -19.51 -5.17 -5.36
CA PHE A 166 -19.94 -4.31 -4.26
C PHE A 166 -20.79 -5.08 -3.23
N ALA A 167 -21.83 -5.78 -3.71
CA ALA A 167 -22.70 -6.55 -2.84
C ALA A 167 -21.99 -7.70 -2.14
N GLN A 168 -21.03 -8.35 -2.80
CA GLN A 168 -20.19 -9.39 -2.20
C GLN A 168 -19.39 -8.81 -1.04
N TRP A 169 -18.68 -7.70 -1.26
CA TRP A 169 -17.82 -7.05 -0.28
C TRP A 169 -18.58 -6.63 0.99
N VAL A 170 -19.76 -6.02 0.78
CA VAL A 170 -20.63 -5.59 1.89
C VAL A 170 -21.21 -6.81 2.66
N ARG A 171 -21.60 -7.88 1.94
CA ARG A 171 -22.06 -9.11 2.61
C ARG A 171 -20.99 -9.77 3.47
N GLU A 172 -19.72 -9.59 3.14
CA GLU A 172 -18.59 -10.07 3.95
C GLU A 172 -18.34 -9.24 5.22
N GLY A 173 -19.19 -8.25 5.50
CA GLY A 173 -19.09 -7.38 6.67
C GLY A 173 -18.04 -6.27 6.53
N ARG A 174 -17.50 -6.07 5.33
CA ARG A 174 -16.45 -5.11 5.03
C ARG A 174 -16.99 -3.79 4.49
N GLN A 175 -16.15 -2.76 4.45
CA GLN A 175 -16.57 -1.39 4.17
C GLN A 175 -16.16 -0.94 2.76
N TRP A 176 -17.05 -0.17 2.14
CA TRP A 176 -16.80 0.53 0.89
C TRP A 176 -16.96 2.03 1.10
N LEU A 177 -15.93 2.81 0.78
CA LEU A 177 -15.95 4.28 0.82
C LEU A 177 -16.08 4.84 -0.58
N SER A 178 -16.87 5.89 -0.74
CA SER A 178 -16.91 6.68 -1.96
C SER A 178 -16.03 7.90 -1.83
N ASN A 179 -15.19 8.17 -2.82
CA ASN A 179 -14.37 9.37 -2.86
C ASN A 179 -15.14 10.58 -3.41
N ALA A 180 -14.83 11.76 -2.91
CA ALA A 180 -15.25 13.04 -3.46
C ALA A 180 -14.11 14.06 -3.37
N SER A 181 -14.16 15.08 -4.22
CA SER A 181 -13.23 16.20 -4.18
C SER A 181 -13.76 17.33 -3.29
N LEU A 182 -12.91 18.32 -3.02
CA LEU A 182 -13.27 19.59 -2.39
C LEU A 182 -13.69 20.60 -3.45
N PRO A 183 -14.98 20.97 -3.56
CA PRO A 183 -15.40 22.04 -4.46
C PRO A 183 -14.69 23.35 -4.14
N GLY A 184 -14.21 24.02 -5.16
CA GLY A 184 -13.56 25.33 -5.05
C GLY A 184 -12.09 25.31 -4.61
N LEU A 185 -11.49 24.17 -4.31
CA LEU A 185 -10.10 24.09 -3.82
C LEU A 185 -9.09 24.84 -4.69
N SER A 186 -9.21 24.74 -5.99
CA SER A 186 -8.31 25.42 -6.96
C SER A 186 -8.75 26.85 -7.32
N SER A 187 -9.81 27.37 -6.69
CA SER A 187 -10.34 28.71 -6.93
C SER A 187 -9.77 29.71 -5.92
N GLU A 188 -9.50 30.95 -6.36
CA GLU A 188 -9.17 32.04 -5.44
C GLU A 188 -10.38 32.44 -4.58
N MET A 189 -11.59 32.25 -5.09
CA MET A 189 -12.84 32.56 -4.38
C MET A 189 -13.40 31.33 -3.70
N PRO A 190 -13.78 31.42 -2.43
CA PRO A 190 -14.46 30.34 -1.74
C PRO A 190 -15.74 29.90 -2.46
N PRO A 191 -16.07 28.60 -2.51
CA PRO A 191 -17.35 28.14 -3.00
C PRO A 191 -18.47 28.56 -2.04
N SER A 192 -19.72 28.57 -2.50
CA SER A 192 -20.84 28.70 -1.57
C SER A 192 -21.08 27.38 -0.82
N PRO A 193 -21.57 27.42 0.44
CA PRO A 193 -21.97 26.22 1.15
C PRO A 193 -23.02 25.36 0.41
N ASP A 194 -23.91 26.01 -0.36
CA ASP A 194 -24.93 25.33 -1.15
C ASP A 194 -24.32 24.52 -2.29
N GLU A 195 -23.32 25.04 -3.00
CA GLU A 195 -22.61 24.31 -4.06
C GLU A 195 -21.86 23.10 -3.50
N VAL A 196 -21.16 23.27 -2.37
CA VAL A 196 -20.42 22.17 -1.72
C VAL A 196 -21.39 21.09 -1.24
N TYR A 197 -22.46 21.49 -0.56
CA TYR A 197 -23.46 20.55 -0.08
C TYR A 197 -24.13 19.78 -1.21
N ALA A 198 -24.57 20.46 -2.26
CA ALA A 198 -25.20 19.83 -3.42
C ALA A 198 -24.29 18.78 -4.05
N TYR A 199 -23.00 19.10 -4.24
CA TYR A 199 -22.02 18.17 -4.78
C TYR A 199 -21.83 16.91 -3.91
N TRP A 200 -21.73 17.06 -2.59
CA TRP A 200 -21.58 15.91 -1.70
C TRP A 200 -22.89 15.12 -1.52
N ALA A 201 -24.04 15.80 -1.53
CA ALA A 201 -25.35 15.15 -1.40
C ALA A 201 -25.73 14.28 -2.61
N GLU A 202 -25.17 14.56 -3.79
CA GLU A 202 -25.34 13.73 -4.99
C GLU A 202 -24.44 12.48 -5.01
N ASN A 203 -23.45 12.41 -4.10
CA ASN A 203 -22.51 11.28 -4.06
C ASN A 203 -23.24 9.96 -3.80
N PRO A 204 -22.79 8.84 -4.43
CA PRO A 204 -23.36 7.51 -4.20
C PRO A 204 -23.47 7.10 -2.72
N VAL A 205 -22.59 7.60 -1.85
CA VAL A 205 -22.69 7.35 -0.40
C VAL A 205 -24.00 7.82 0.19
N VAL A 206 -24.58 8.93 -0.29
CA VAL A 206 -25.85 9.48 0.19
C VAL A 206 -27.04 8.80 -0.48
N THR A 207 -26.92 8.51 -1.77
CA THR A 207 -28.05 8.09 -2.63
C THR A 207 -28.21 6.57 -2.73
N LYS A 208 -27.17 5.78 -2.39
CA LYS A 208 -27.19 4.30 -2.47
C LYS A 208 -26.88 3.67 -1.10
N PRO A 209 -27.55 2.57 -0.73
CA PRO A 209 -27.21 1.82 0.49
C PRO A 209 -25.90 1.06 0.32
N GLY A 210 -25.29 0.67 1.44
CA GLY A 210 -24.13 -0.21 1.49
C GLY A 210 -22.77 0.48 1.58
N PHE A 211 -22.68 1.78 1.26
CA PHE A 211 -21.47 2.56 1.54
C PHE A 211 -21.33 2.87 3.04
N GLY A 212 -20.13 2.70 3.58
CA GLY A 212 -19.80 2.99 4.98
C GLY A 212 -19.44 4.46 5.24
N GLY A 213 -19.01 5.20 4.21
CA GLY A 213 -18.61 6.59 4.39
C GLY A 213 -18.21 7.30 3.11
N LEU A 214 -18.03 8.62 3.26
CA LEU A 214 -17.53 9.54 2.24
C LEU A 214 -16.10 9.96 2.60
N ILE A 215 -15.15 9.71 1.71
CA ILE A 215 -13.79 10.24 1.84
C ILE A 215 -13.63 11.43 0.91
N VAL A 216 -13.28 12.59 1.49
CA VAL A 216 -13.13 13.85 0.76
C VAL A 216 -11.68 14.25 0.75
N ASP A 217 -11.17 14.44 -0.47
CA ASP A 217 -9.75 14.58 -0.76
C ASP A 217 -9.25 16.03 -0.65
N GLU A 218 -7.98 16.19 -0.19
CA GLU A 218 -7.18 17.42 -0.25
C GLU A 218 -7.57 18.55 0.70
N PHE A 219 -7.90 18.29 1.98
CA PHE A 219 -7.98 19.36 2.99
C PHE A 219 -6.57 19.92 3.31
N ILE A 220 -6.00 20.67 2.36
CA ILE A 220 -4.66 21.25 2.41
C ILE A 220 -4.70 22.69 1.90
N GLY A 221 -4.16 23.66 2.66
CA GLY A 221 -3.73 24.96 2.17
C GLY A 221 -4.81 25.93 1.64
N ALA A 222 -6.09 25.77 2.01
CA ALA A 222 -7.16 26.65 1.56
C ALA A 222 -7.39 27.83 2.54
N SER A 223 -8.10 28.87 2.11
CA SER A 223 -8.41 30.04 2.94
C SER A 223 -9.49 29.77 3.98
N GLU A 224 -9.60 30.67 4.98
CA GLU A 224 -10.67 30.65 5.98
C GLU A 224 -12.08 30.56 5.37
N GLY A 225 -12.34 31.30 4.28
CA GLY A 225 -13.63 31.26 3.60
C GLY A 225 -13.97 29.91 2.98
N HIS A 226 -12.97 29.18 2.45
CA HIS A 226 -13.16 27.82 1.95
C HIS A 226 -13.55 26.87 3.09
N TYR A 227 -12.78 26.89 4.20
CA TYR A 227 -13.07 26.06 5.34
C TYR A 227 -14.43 26.37 5.99
N ALA A 228 -14.85 27.64 6.00
CA ALA A 228 -16.18 28.02 6.48
C ALA A 228 -17.29 27.39 5.63
N ALA A 229 -17.16 27.46 4.28
CA ALA A 229 -18.13 26.86 3.36
C ALA A 229 -18.17 25.33 3.48
N TRP A 230 -17.02 24.68 3.55
CA TRP A 230 -16.92 23.22 3.72
C TRP A 230 -17.48 22.76 5.07
N ALA A 231 -17.20 23.47 6.15
CA ALA A 231 -17.71 23.15 7.47
C ALA A 231 -19.24 23.26 7.57
N GLU A 232 -19.84 24.29 6.93
CA GLU A 232 -21.30 24.39 6.87
C GLU A 232 -21.93 23.27 6.05
N ALA A 233 -21.38 22.99 4.86
CA ALA A 233 -21.86 21.91 3.99
C ALA A 233 -21.71 20.53 4.67
N TRP A 234 -20.61 20.28 5.38
CA TRP A 234 -20.38 19.08 6.19
C TRP A 234 -21.44 18.92 7.28
N GLY A 235 -21.75 19.99 8.02
CA GLY A 235 -22.82 19.94 9.01
C GLY A 235 -24.17 19.56 8.41
N ARG A 236 -24.55 20.15 7.28
CA ARG A 236 -25.77 19.82 6.54
C ARG A 236 -25.79 18.39 6.01
N LEU A 237 -24.62 17.86 5.60
CA LEU A 237 -24.50 16.47 5.13
C LEU A 237 -24.84 15.49 6.27
N HIS A 238 -24.37 15.75 7.48
CA HIS A 238 -24.70 14.94 8.65
C HIS A 238 -26.20 14.95 9.00
N ASP A 239 -26.90 16.04 8.71
CA ASP A 239 -28.34 16.16 8.90
C ASP A 239 -29.16 15.52 7.75
N THR A 240 -28.49 15.03 6.71
CA THR A 240 -29.14 14.40 5.55
C THR A 240 -29.47 12.95 5.83
N PRO A 241 -30.76 12.51 5.75
CA PRO A 241 -31.16 11.15 6.10
C PRO A 241 -30.38 10.05 5.39
N GLY A 242 -29.98 10.25 4.13
CA GLY A 242 -29.18 9.30 3.35
C GLY A 242 -27.73 9.15 3.84
N PHE A 243 -27.23 10.06 4.67
CA PHE A 243 -25.90 10.00 5.26
C PHE A 243 -25.88 9.48 6.71
N GLY A 244 -27.02 9.41 7.38
CA GLY A 244 -27.11 8.94 8.75
C GLY A 244 -26.45 7.56 8.98
N GLY A 245 -25.63 7.47 10.02
CA GLY A 245 -24.86 6.26 10.37
C GLY A 245 -23.64 5.99 9.48
N LYS A 246 -23.24 6.94 8.64
CA LYS A 246 -22.04 6.89 7.80
C LYS A 246 -20.98 7.82 8.33
N THR A 247 -19.72 7.54 8.02
CA THR A 247 -18.56 8.30 8.49
C THR A 247 -18.04 9.23 7.39
N PHE A 248 -17.72 10.46 7.76
CA PHE A 248 -16.97 11.37 6.90
C PHE A 248 -15.48 11.20 7.16
N TYR A 249 -14.70 11.05 6.12
CA TYR A 249 -13.24 10.97 6.17
C TYR A 249 -12.65 12.21 5.53
N ALA A 250 -11.98 13.04 6.33
CA ALA A 250 -11.23 14.17 5.81
C ALA A 250 -9.81 13.72 5.41
N TRP A 251 -9.56 13.61 4.13
CA TRP A 251 -8.22 13.34 3.62
C TRP A 251 -7.44 14.64 3.59
N CYS A 252 -6.37 14.72 4.39
CA CYS A 252 -5.78 15.99 4.76
C CYS A 252 -4.25 15.93 4.91
N GLY A 253 -3.64 17.09 4.78
CA GLY A 253 -2.30 17.37 5.29
C GLY A 253 -2.32 17.70 6.80
N ASN A 254 -1.46 18.64 7.19
CA ASN A 254 -1.36 19.09 8.58
C ASN A 254 -2.42 20.14 8.90
N MET A 255 -3.65 19.76 9.25
CA MET A 255 -4.72 20.72 9.53
C MET A 255 -4.45 21.61 10.76
N TRP A 256 -3.43 21.33 11.54
CA TRP A 256 -2.98 22.19 12.64
C TRP A 256 -2.08 23.35 12.19
N ASP A 257 -1.72 23.44 10.91
CA ASP A 257 -0.84 24.51 10.41
C ASP A 257 -1.55 25.88 10.38
N GLU A 258 -2.89 25.90 10.22
CA GLU A 258 -3.68 27.12 10.17
C GLU A 258 -4.85 27.07 11.18
N PRO A 259 -5.21 28.21 11.84
CA PRO A 259 -6.28 28.22 12.85
C PRO A 259 -7.64 27.74 12.34
N HIS A 260 -8.03 28.11 11.12
CA HIS A 260 -9.32 27.74 10.54
C HIS A 260 -9.41 26.27 10.15
N SER A 261 -8.32 25.66 9.69
CA SER A 261 -8.28 24.22 9.42
C SER A 261 -8.28 23.42 10.72
N LEU A 262 -7.57 23.88 11.76
CA LEU A 262 -7.61 23.26 13.08
C LEU A 262 -9.00 23.34 13.72
N GLU A 263 -9.71 24.48 13.57
CA GLU A 263 -11.09 24.61 14.06
C GLU A 263 -12.02 23.60 13.38
N PHE A 264 -11.89 23.42 12.05
CA PHE A 264 -12.67 22.41 11.35
C PHE A 264 -12.30 21.00 11.79
N ALA A 265 -11.02 20.71 12.00
CA ALA A 265 -10.56 19.42 12.53
C ALA A 265 -11.16 19.11 13.92
N LYS A 266 -11.31 20.12 14.79
CA LYS A 266 -11.99 19.96 16.08
C LYS A 266 -13.45 19.57 15.91
N LYS A 267 -14.18 20.21 14.98
CA LYS A 267 -15.59 19.87 14.67
C LYS A 267 -15.73 18.43 14.14
N LEU A 268 -14.86 18.00 13.23
CA LEU A 268 -14.81 16.61 12.76
C LEU A 268 -14.61 15.62 13.92
N SER A 269 -13.65 15.93 14.81
CA SER A 269 -13.36 15.08 15.95
C SER A 269 -14.53 14.94 16.94
N GLU A 270 -15.39 15.95 17.06
CA GLU A 270 -16.58 15.92 17.92
C GLU A 270 -17.72 15.02 17.38
N LYS A 271 -17.74 14.75 16.07
CA LYS A 271 -18.79 13.97 15.38
C LYS A 271 -18.40 12.52 15.09
N ASP A 272 -17.30 12.02 15.61
CA ASP A 272 -16.75 10.68 15.32
C ASP A 272 -16.37 10.45 13.85
N ASP A 273 -16.09 11.55 13.14
CA ASP A 273 -15.50 11.51 11.82
C ASP A 273 -14.01 11.20 11.88
N LEU A 274 -13.45 10.75 10.77
CA LEU A 274 -12.08 10.27 10.70
C LEU A 274 -11.21 11.19 9.85
N PHE A 275 -9.94 11.20 10.17
CA PHE A 275 -8.90 11.86 9.38
C PHE A 275 -8.15 10.80 8.57
N VAL A 276 -7.83 11.13 7.33
CA VAL A 276 -6.89 10.37 6.51
C VAL A 276 -5.68 11.27 6.29
N TRP A 277 -4.67 11.10 7.14
CA TRP A 277 -3.50 11.99 7.14
C TRP A 277 -2.47 11.51 6.14
N GLU A 278 -2.20 12.35 5.14
CA GLU A 278 -1.31 12.05 4.02
C GLU A 278 0.16 12.21 4.40
N GLN A 279 0.93 11.15 4.25
CA GLN A 279 2.36 11.09 4.49
C GLN A 279 3.07 10.25 3.42
N TYR A 280 3.32 10.83 2.26
CA TYR A 280 4.04 10.16 1.18
C TYR A 280 5.55 10.28 1.40
N LEU A 281 6.09 9.28 2.10
CA LEU A 281 7.50 9.27 2.47
C LEU A 281 8.35 8.76 1.29
N ARG A 282 9.17 9.66 0.74
CA ARG A 282 10.12 9.35 -0.32
C ARG A 282 11.39 8.71 0.22
N GLU A 283 12.06 7.92 -0.58
CA GLU A 283 13.34 7.34 -0.25
C GLU A 283 14.42 8.37 0.13
N GLY A 284 15.29 7.98 1.04
CA GLY A 284 16.50 8.71 1.39
C GLY A 284 17.68 8.34 0.50
N SER A 285 18.74 9.16 0.55
CA SER A 285 20.03 8.84 -0.09
C SER A 285 20.70 7.60 0.53
N ASP A 286 20.43 7.36 1.80
CA ASP A 286 20.89 6.22 2.59
C ASP A 286 19.88 5.90 3.70
N GLU A 287 20.14 4.86 4.48
CA GLU A 287 19.23 4.40 5.55
C GLU A 287 19.06 5.44 6.66
N GLN A 288 20.06 6.26 6.94
CA GLN A 288 19.95 7.32 7.95
C GLN A 288 18.99 8.42 7.49
N ASP A 289 19.12 8.92 6.25
CA ASP A 289 18.19 9.91 5.69
C ASP A 289 16.75 9.35 5.64
N ALA A 290 16.61 8.06 5.29
CA ALA A 290 15.32 7.37 5.31
C ALA A 290 14.70 7.33 6.73
N ARG A 291 15.48 7.02 7.76
CA ARG A 291 15.06 7.06 9.17
C ARG A 291 14.67 8.46 9.63
N GLU A 292 15.46 9.47 9.26
CA GLU A 292 15.16 10.87 9.60
C GLU A 292 13.82 11.34 9.02
N ARG A 293 13.42 10.83 7.84
CA ARG A 293 12.10 11.12 7.25
C ARG A 293 10.98 10.49 8.04
N ILE A 294 11.15 9.24 8.49
CA ILE A 294 10.21 8.55 9.37
C ILE A 294 10.12 9.29 10.72
N ASP A 295 11.24 9.74 11.28
CA ASP A 295 11.25 10.48 12.56
C ASP A 295 10.56 11.86 12.47
N ARG A 296 10.63 12.53 11.31
CA ARG A 296 9.82 13.72 11.04
C ARG A 296 8.32 13.40 11.05
N CYS A 297 7.91 12.30 10.41
CA CYS A 297 6.51 11.85 10.44
C CYS A 297 6.03 11.58 11.89
N LYS A 298 6.84 10.89 12.71
CA LYS A 298 6.55 10.70 14.15
C LYS A 298 6.36 12.02 14.88
N SER A 299 7.27 12.98 14.65
CA SER A 299 7.21 14.30 15.29
C SER A 299 5.95 15.08 14.89
N GLN A 300 5.54 15.00 13.63
CA GLN A 300 4.30 15.61 13.16
C GLN A 300 3.07 14.93 13.76
N PHE A 301 3.07 13.60 13.90
CA PHE A 301 1.98 12.90 14.55
C PHE A 301 1.89 13.23 16.05
N ALA A 302 3.01 13.38 16.74
CA ALA A 302 3.03 13.86 18.12
C ALA A 302 2.42 15.27 18.26
N LYS A 303 2.62 16.15 17.27
CA LYS A 303 1.97 17.45 17.20
C LYS A 303 0.45 17.33 17.01
N TRP A 304 -0.02 16.44 16.13
CA TRP A 304 -1.45 16.14 16.01
C TRP A 304 -2.09 15.77 17.36
N LYS A 305 -1.45 14.90 18.12
CA LYS A 305 -1.93 14.49 19.47
C LYS A 305 -1.91 15.64 20.48
N GLN A 306 -1.00 16.59 20.34
CA GLN A 306 -0.95 17.79 21.17
C GLN A 306 -2.10 18.76 20.86
N GLU A 307 -2.39 19.00 19.58
CA GLU A 307 -3.43 19.93 19.12
C GLU A 307 -4.85 19.34 19.25
N LEU A 308 -4.98 18.03 19.07
CA LEU A 308 -6.22 17.26 19.14
C LEU A 308 -6.02 15.99 19.99
N PRO A 309 -6.10 16.09 21.32
CA PRO A 309 -5.96 14.92 22.20
C PRO A 309 -6.96 13.81 21.85
N GLY A 310 -6.48 12.58 21.68
CA GLY A 310 -7.29 11.42 21.29
C GLY A 310 -7.42 11.22 19.76
N VAL A 311 -6.80 12.08 18.95
CA VAL A 311 -6.87 12.00 17.48
C VAL A 311 -6.31 10.69 16.93
N GLU A 312 -5.41 10.03 17.64
CA GLU A 312 -4.88 8.71 17.25
C GLU A 312 -5.99 7.67 17.03
N GLN A 313 -7.08 7.76 17.81
CA GLN A 313 -8.23 6.85 17.68
C GLN A 313 -9.16 7.21 16.52
N LYS A 314 -8.89 8.29 15.82
CA LYS A 314 -9.66 8.81 14.67
C LYS A 314 -8.79 9.02 13.44
N MET A 315 -7.52 8.63 13.50
CA MET A 315 -6.55 8.87 12.44
C MET A 315 -6.28 7.59 11.65
N VAL A 316 -6.47 7.66 10.33
CA VAL A 316 -5.95 6.73 9.35
C VAL A 316 -4.68 7.34 8.75
N LEU A 317 -3.54 6.72 8.95
CA LEU A 317 -2.28 7.17 8.35
C LEU A 317 -2.23 6.69 6.90
N CYS A 318 -2.20 7.65 5.96
CA CYS A 318 -2.09 7.36 4.53
C CYS A 318 -0.62 7.43 4.10
N LEU A 319 -0.04 6.27 3.80
CA LEU A 319 1.30 6.13 3.24
C LEU A 319 1.23 6.02 1.71
N GLY A 320 2.28 6.48 1.02
CA GLY A 320 2.39 6.28 -0.42
C GLY A 320 3.15 5.01 -0.75
N TYR A 321 2.60 4.17 -1.64
CA TYR A 321 3.36 3.09 -2.29
C TYR A 321 3.53 3.34 -3.80
N LEU A 322 3.71 4.62 -4.16
CA LEU A 322 4.00 5.04 -5.52
C LEU A 322 5.40 4.53 -5.90
N SER A 323 5.48 3.41 -6.57
CA SER A 323 6.74 2.71 -6.85
C SER A 323 7.12 2.69 -8.33
N ALA A 324 6.21 3.22 -9.19
CA ALA A 324 6.38 3.21 -10.64
C ALA A 324 6.05 4.57 -11.27
N PRO A 325 6.71 4.92 -12.41
CA PRO A 325 6.35 6.10 -13.20
C PRO A 325 4.86 6.11 -13.60
N PRO A 326 4.28 7.28 -13.91
CA PRO A 326 4.94 8.60 -14.09
C PRO A 326 5.04 9.46 -12.82
N GLU A 327 4.70 8.92 -11.64
CA GLU A 327 4.87 9.59 -10.35
C GLU A 327 5.33 8.55 -9.31
N SER A 328 6.57 8.65 -8.84
CA SER A 328 7.19 7.63 -8.02
C SER A 328 7.93 8.22 -6.82
N LEU A 329 7.75 7.58 -5.66
CA LEU A 329 8.53 7.78 -4.44
C LEU A 329 9.76 6.87 -4.39
N ASN A 330 9.81 5.83 -5.23
CA ASN A 330 11.00 5.05 -5.56
C ASN A 330 11.85 5.88 -6.53
N LEU A 331 12.75 6.67 -6.01
CA LEU A 331 13.53 7.67 -6.76
C LEU A 331 15.02 7.42 -6.77
N ASN A 332 15.48 6.55 -5.88
CA ASN A 332 16.89 6.18 -5.73
C ASN A 332 17.11 4.72 -6.15
N PRO A 333 17.58 4.45 -7.37
CA PRO A 333 17.76 3.06 -7.85
C PRO A 333 18.84 2.28 -7.08
N SER A 334 19.52 2.92 -6.12
CA SER A 334 20.44 2.26 -5.19
C SER A 334 19.79 1.88 -3.85
N ALA A 335 18.53 2.26 -3.61
CA ALA A 335 17.77 1.88 -2.42
C ALA A 335 16.78 0.75 -2.72
N ASP A 336 16.44 -0.04 -1.70
CA ASP A 336 15.38 -1.03 -1.78
C ASP A 336 14.08 -0.42 -1.26
N TYR A 337 13.19 -0.06 -2.17
CA TYR A 337 11.90 0.54 -1.82
C TYR A 337 11.03 -0.38 -0.95
N HIS A 338 11.10 -1.70 -1.13
CA HIS A 338 10.39 -2.66 -0.29
C HIS A 338 10.93 -2.64 1.16
N VAL A 339 12.24 -2.53 1.33
CA VAL A 339 12.85 -2.33 2.66
C VAL A 339 12.38 -1.03 3.30
N TYR A 340 12.27 0.04 2.49
CA TYR A 340 11.79 1.32 2.99
C TYR A 340 10.30 1.28 3.40
N LEU A 341 9.45 0.62 2.64
CA LEU A 341 8.05 0.38 3.04
C LEU A 341 7.99 -0.40 4.36
N ASP A 342 8.79 -1.46 4.50
CA ASP A 342 8.87 -2.22 5.75
C ASP A 342 9.35 -1.36 6.94
N MET A 343 10.30 -0.46 6.73
CA MET A 343 10.74 0.49 7.77
C MET A 343 9.61 1.42 8.23
N GLN A 344 8.77 1.90 7.31
CA GLN A 344 7.61 2.74 7.61
C GLN A 344 6.58 1.98 8.45
N PHE A 345 6.19 0.76 8.03
CA PHE A 345 5.24 -0.09 8.77
C PHE A 345 5.78 -0.50 10.14
N HIS A 346 7.05 -0.84 10.23
CA HIS A 346 7.68 -1.16 11.50
C HIS A 346 7.60 0.03 12.47
N ALA A 347 7.91 1.24 12.01
CA ALA A 347 7.82 2.45 12.83
C ALA A 347 6.38 2.72 13.27
N LEU A 348 5.42 2.68 12.34
CA LEU A 348 3.99 2.85 12.59
C LEU A 348 3.48 1.90 13.70
N THR A 349 3.93 0.66 13.71
CA THR A 349 3.42 -0.37 14.61
C THR A 349 4.19 -0.51 15.93
N THR A 350 5.38 0.11 16.04
CA THR A 350 6.23 -0.04 17.22
C THR A 350 6.62 1.29 17.90
N ALA A 351 6.59 2.42 17.17
CA ALA A 351 6.94 3.70 17.76
C ALA A 351 5.80 4.24 18.63
N PRO A 352 6.10 4.75 19.85
CA PRO A 352 5.08 5.15 20.82
C PRO A 352 4.21 6.33 20.36
N GLU A 353 4.68 7.14 19.43
CA GLU A 353 3.92 8.23 18.84
C GLU A 353 2.62 7.74 18.20
N PHE A 354 2.68 6.59 17.51
CA PHE A 354 1.54 5.98 16.79
C PHE A 354 0.68 5.04 17.65
N ASP A 355 0.88 5.04 18.97
CA ASP A 355 0.07 4.19 19.84
C ASP A 355 -1.42 4.54 19.75
N GLY A 356 -2.25 3.54 19.50
CA GLY A 356 -3.70 3.68 19.39
C GLY A 356 -4.21 4.11 18.02
N LEU A 357 -3.34 4.20 16.98
CA LEU A 357 -3.72 4.59 15.63
C LEU A 357 -4.93 3.78 15.12
N TYR A 358 -5.93 4.48 14.56
CA TYR A 358 -7.18 3.87 14.12
C TYR A 358 -7.02 3.02 12.87
N GLY A 359 -6.30 3.52 11.87
CA GLY A 359 -6.18 2.84 10.59
C GLY A 359 -4.92 3.17 9.81
N VAL A 360 -4.73 2.42 8.73
CA VAL A 360 -3.65 2.59 7.75
C VAL A 360 -4.22 2.49 6.35
N MET A 361 -3.84 3.40 5.48
CA MET A 361 -4.15 3.38 4.06
C MET A 361 -2.86 3.53 3.26
N GLU A 362 -2.73 2.85 2.15
CA GLU A 362 -1.67 3.10 1.18
C GLU A 362 -2.25 3.69 -0.11
N TYR A 363 -1.70 4.80 -0.53
CA TYR A 363 -2.02 5.55 -1.74
C TYR A 363 -0.88 5.40 -2.75
N MET A 364 -1.03 5.26 -4.00
CA MET A 364 -2.20 4.94 -4.81
C MET A 364 -1.81 3.83 -5.79
N ALA A 365 -2.65 2.83 -5.95
CA ALA A 365 -2.35 1.65 -6.78
C ALA A 365 -2.13 1.96 -8.27
N ASP A 366 -2.65 3.08 -8.79
CA ASP A 366 -2.43 3.52 -10.18
C ASP A 366 -0.94 3.78 -10.49
N TYR A 367 -0.16 4.18 -9.47
CA TYR A 367 1.29 4.43 -9.56
C TYR A 367 2.12 3.32 -8.90
N ALA A 368 1.49 2.22 -8.50
CA ALA A 368 2.20 1.09 -7.92
C ALA A 368 2.54 0.04 -8.98
N ASP A 369 3.74 -0.51 -8.88
CA ASP A 369 4.04 -1.75 -9.55
C ASP A 369 3.40 -2.95 -8.82
N GLU A 370 3.24 -4.07 -9.51
CA GLU A 370 2.61 -5.26 -8.94
C GLU A 370 3.41 -5.90 -7.80
N GLU A 371 4.74 -5.73 -7.79
CA GLU A 371 5.63 -6.23 -6.74
C GLU A 371 5.39 -5.48 -5.44
N SER A 372 5.41 -4.15 -5.49
CA SER A 372 5.16 -3.28 -4.34
C SER A 372 3.73 -3.45 -3.82
N LEU A 373 2.75 -3.60 -4.71
CA LEU A 373 1.37 -3.86 -4.30
C LEU A 373 1.25 -5.18 -3.53
N ARG A 374 1.84 -6.28 -4.04
CA ARG A 374 1.85 -7.56 -3.32
C ARG A 374 2.68 -7.50 -2.03
N TYR A 375 3.74 -6.70 -2.02
CA TYR A 375 4.57 -6.52 -0.84
C TYR A 375 3.84 -5.76 0.27
N ALA A 376 3.15 -4.68 -0.07
CA ALA A 376 2.31 -3.92 0.86
C ALA A 376 1.26 -4.82 1.55
N GLN A 377 0.62 -5.73 0.80
CA GLN A 377 -0.33 -6.66 1.40
C GLN A 377 0.34 -7.64 2.39
N LYS A 378 1.59 -8.04 2.14
CA LYS A 378 2.35 -8.83 3.11
C LYS A 378 2.67 -8.02 4.37
N LEU A 379 2.93 -6.71 4.24
CA LEU A 379 3.14 -5.81 5.38
C LEU A 379 1.84 -5.62 6.19
N PHE A 380 0.70 -5.41 5.53
CA PHE A 380 -0.60 -5.36 6.23
C PHE A 380 -0.86 -6.65 7.01
N ARG A 381 -0.65 -7.81 6.39
CA ARG A 381 -0.78 -9.10 7.08
C ARG A 381 0.15 -9.17 8.28
N HIS A 382 1.44 -8.91 8.08
CA HIS A 382 2.47 -9.07 9.11
C HIS A 382 2.25 -8.14 10.31
N TYR A 383 2.03 -6.86 10.04
CA TYR A 383 1.96 -5.85 11.09
C TYR A 383 0.55 -5.59 11.61
N CYS A 384 -0.42 -5.42 10.71
CA CYS A 384 -1.75 -4.95 11.08
C CYS A 384 -2.69 -6.09 11.51
N ILE A 385 -2.53 -7.29 10.94
CA ILE A 385 -3.39 -8.44 11.25
C ILE A 385 -2.71 -9.40 12.22
N GLU A 386 -1.45 -9.79 11.95
CA GLU A 386 -0.72 -10.72 12.83
C GLU A 386 -0.13 -10.02 14.07
N GLY A 387 -0.01 -8.69 14.05
CA GLY A 387 0.46 -7.90 15.18
C GLY A 387 1.95 -8.06 15.49
N ASN A 388 2.76 -8.43 14.49
CA ASN A 388 4.20 -8.62 14.68
C ASN A 388 4.91 -7.29 14.96
N THR A 389 6.00 -7.35 15.70
CA THR A 389 6.89 -6.21 16.03
C THR A 389 8.29 -6.34 15.43
N ALA A 390 8.64 -7.52 14.93
CA ALA A 390 9.89 -7.70 14.19
C ALA A 390 9.78 -7.16 12.76
N ARG A 391 10.90 -6.68 12.21
CA ARG A 391 10.97 -6.32 10.79
C ARG A 391 10.55 -7.51 9.92
N PHE A 392 9.76 -7.23 8.90
CA PHE A 392 9.35 -8.24 7.91
C PHE A 392 10.50 -8.61 6.98
N ASN A 393 11.34 -7.64 6.63
CA ASN A 393 12.49 -7.78 5.75
C ASN A 393 13.79 -7.40 6.46
N ASN A 394 14.81 -8.26 6.35
CA ASN A 394 16.15 -8.02 6.90
C ASN A 394 17.19 -7.70 5.81
N ASP A 395 16.77 -7.51 4.56
CA ASP A 395 17.66 -7.05 3.50
C ASP A 395 18.18 -5.62 3.82
N PRO A 396 19.35 -5.24 3.33
CA PRO A 396 19.89 -3.90 3.55
C PRO A 396 19.06 -2.85 2.79
N TYR A 397 18.98 -1.63 3.34
CA TYR A 397 18.31 -0.50 2.69
C TYR A 397 18.95 -0.15 1.35
N LEU A 398 20.29 -0.10 1.27
CA LEU A 398 21.00 0.09 0.02
C LEU A 398 21.24 -1.25 -0.68
N LEU A 399 20.78 -1.36 -1.90
CA LEU A 399 20.96 -2.51 -2.77
C LEU A 399 22.46 -2.74 -3.05
N PRO A 400 23.01 -3.90 -2.68
CA PRO A 400 24.45 -4.14 -2.78
C PRO A 400 24.88 -4.62 -4.17
N HIS A 401 23.95 -4.81 -5.10
CA HIS A 401 24.16 -5.59 -6.32
C HIS A 401 24.82 -4.79 -7.44
N LEU A 402 24.53 -3.48 -7.51
CA LEU A 402 24.97 -2.58 -8.57
C LEU A 402 25.44 -1.24 -8.00
N LYS A 403 26.37 -0.58 -8.65
CA LYS A 403 26.93 0.73 -8.27
C LYS A 403 26.65 1.76 -9.36
N ASN A 404 26.61 3.04 -8.98
CA ASN A 404 26.46 4.16 -9.90
C ASN A 404 25.28 3.97 -10.87
N ALA A 405 24.12 3.63 -10.33
CA ALA A 405 22.89 3.23 -11.02
C ALA A 405 22.30 4.32 -11.95
N ASP A 406 22.61 5.59 -11.68
CA ASP A 406 22.19 6.77 -12.45
C ASP A 406 23.33 7.41 -13.27
N PHE A 407 24.48 6.76 -13.36
CA PHE A 407 25.66 7.29 -14.06
C PHE A 407 26.14 8.66 -13.53
N ALA A 408 25.85 8.97 -12.26
CA ALA A 408 26.22 10.26 -11.65
C ALA A 408 27.75 10.51 -11.69
N ASP A 409 28.54 9.45 -11.56
CA ASP A 409 30.00 9.43 -11.61
C ASP A 409 30.51 8.95 -12.98
N GLY A 410 29.79 9.27 -14.05
CA GLY A 410 30.16 8.84 -15.40
C GLY A 410 30.09 7.33 -15.55
N PHE A 411 31.11 6.71 -16.15
CA PHE A 411 31.19 5.25 -16.27
C PHE A 411 31.93 4.57 -15.11
N ASP A 412 32.09 5.25 -13.97
CA ASP A 412 32.67 4.56 -12.81
C ASP A 412 31.86 3.32 -12.46
N HIS A 413 32.52 2.17 -12.28
CA HIS A 413 31.96 0.82 -12.17
C HIS A 413 31.29 0.23 -13.43
N TRP A 414 31.11 1.01 -14.50
CA TRP A 414 30.56 0.54 -15.76
C TRP A 414 31.65 0.35 -16.81
N ARG A 415 31.53 -0.66 -17.64
CA ARG A 415 32.36 -0.90 -18.82
C ARG A 415 31.58 -0.56 -20.07
N ALA A 416 31.94 0.49 -20.77
CA ALA A 416 31.38 0.83 -22.06
C ALA A 416 32.12 0.07 -23.19
N GLU A 417 31.34 -0.55 -24.10
CA GLU A 417 31.82 -1.19 -25.32
C GLU A 417 31.17 -0.50 -26.52
N PRO A 418 31.69 0.63 -26.99
CA PRO A 418 31.14 1.39 -28.10
C PRO A 418 31.28 0.60 -29.42
N ALA A 419 30.23 0.64 -30.26
CA ALA A 419 30.31 0.07 -31.63
C ALA A 419 31.14 0.93 -32.58
N ALA A 420 31.26 2.24 -32.30
CA ALA A 420 32.09 3.22 -32.98
C ALA A 420 32.60 4.24 -31.98
N GLU A 421 33.67 4.96 -32.36
CA GLU A 421 34.20 6.04 -31.52
C GLU A 421 33.13 7.11 -31.23
N GLY A 422 32.99 7.51 -29.97
CA GLY A 422 32.00 8.50 -29.53
C GLY A 422 30.54 8.05 -29.57
N SER A 423 30.27 6.76 -29.77
CA SER A 423 28.89 6.23 -29.81
C SER A 423 28.31 5.87 -28.44
N VAL A 424 29.09 5.98 -27.37
CA VAL A 424 28.66 5.79 -25.96
C VAL A 424 29.30 6.88 -25.09
N GLU A 425 28.47 7.63 -24.39
CA GLU A 425 28.91 8.72 -23.51
C GLU A 425 27.99 8.82 -22.28
N THR A 426 28.42 9.52 -21.24
CA THR A 426 27.51 10.01 -20.19
C THR A 426 27.17 11.46 -20.50
N ARG A 427 25.86 11.79 -20.35
CA ARG A 427 25.33 13.15 -20.58
C ARG A 427 24.45 13.58 -19.42
N ASN A 428 24.21 14.87 -19.30
CA ASN A 428 23.33 15.44 -18.29
C ASN A 428 22.28 16.32 -18.96
N MET A 429 21.04 16.20 -18.51
CA MET A 429 19.92 17.04 -18.91
C MET A 429 19.13 17.46 -17.66
N LYS A 430 19.14 18.76 -17.37
CA LYS A 430 18.40 19.31 -16.22
C LYS A 430 16.93 18.95 -16.27
N GLY A 431 16.41 18.32 -15.23
CA GLY A 431 15.02 17.89 -15.09
C GLY A 431 14.69 16.57 -15.78
N PHE A 432 15.71 15.80 -16.24
CA PHE A 432 15.50 14.49 -16.85
C PHE A 432 14.85 13.51 -15.87
N SER A 433 15.35 13.45 -14.63
CA SER A 433 14.76 12.61 -13.56
C SER A 433 13.34 13.04 -13.19
N TRP A 434 13.10 14.35 -13.11
CA TRP A 434 11.77 14.89 -12.83
C TRP A 434 10.76 14.49 -13.89
N LEU A 435 11.11 14.62 -15.17
CA LEU A 435 10.25 14.22 -16.28
C LEU A 435 9.97 12.71 -16.32
N GLN A 436 10.88 11.88 -15.78
CA GLN A 436 10.67 10.44 -15.62
C GLN A 436 9.61 10.10 -14.56
N GLY A 437 9.24 11.04 -13.69
CA GLY A 437 8.30 10.84 -12.62
C GLY A 437 8.91 10.61 -11.24
N ARG A 438 10.19 10.93 -11.01
CA ARG A 438 10.83 10.83 -9.68
C ARG A 438 10.44 12.03 -8.83
N TYR A 439 9.71 11.80 -7.77
CA TYR A 439 9.23 12.85 -6.87
C TYR A 439 10.10 12.96 -5.61
N PRO A 440 10.56 14.14 -5.18
CA PRO A 440 10.36 15.48 -5.75
C PRO A 440 11.40 15.87 -6.78
N LYS A 441 11.23 17.05 -7.37
CA LYS A 441 12.18 17.64 -8.33
C LYS A 441 13.55 17.84 -7.69
N THR A 442 14.54 17.02 -8.09
CA THR A 442 15.92 17.08 -7.65
C THR A 442 16.87 17.08 -8.85
N LYS A 443 18.18 17.18 -8.61
CA LYS A 443 19.21 16.98 -9.66
C LYS A 443 19.68 15.52 -9.74
N GLN A 444 19.31 14.69 -8.76
CA GLN A 444 19.66 13.27 -8.75
C GLN A 444 18.95 12.59 -9.91
N GLY A 445 19.69 11.81 -10.70
CA GLY A 445 19.16 11.15 -11.88
C GLY A 445 19.02 12.02 -13.14
N ASP A 446 19.55 13.26 -13.14
CA ASP A 446 19.63 14.08 -14.35
C ASP A 446 20.79 13.64 -15.28
N THR A 447 21.68 12.76 -14.81
CA THR A 447 22.73 12.13 -15.60
C THR A 447 22.27 10.77 -16.12
N PHE A 448 22.68 10.44 -17.32
CA PHE A 448 22.31 9.19 -17.99
C PHE A 448 23.40 8.70 -18.92
N CYS A 449 23.41 7.41 -19.24
CA CYS A 449 24.15 6.83 -20.34
C CYS A 449 23.45 7.18 -21.65
N TRP A 450 24.18 7.75 -22.60
CA TRP A 450 23.74 8.02 -23.96
C TRP A 450 24.44 7.08 -24.94
N MET A 451 23.67 6.50 -25.83
CA MET A 451 24.17 5.65 -26.90
C MET A 451 23.61 6.11 -28.25
N LYS A 452 24.44 6.08 -29.30
CA LYS A 452 24.03 6.29 -30.68
C LYS A 452 24.35 5.08 -31.52
N ARG A 453 23.34 4.44 -32.05
CA ARG A 453 23.51 3.25 -32.89
C ARG A 453 24.30 3.58 -34.14
N ALA A 454 25.53 3.05 -34.24
CA ALA A 454 26.45 3.36 -35.36
C ALA A 454 26.27 2.47 -36.60
N GLY A 455 25.59 1.32 -36.47
CA GLY A 455 25.39 0.34 -37.53
C GLY A 455 24.66 -0.89 -37.02
N GLU A 456 24.92 -2.05 -37.61
CA GLU A 456 24.28 -3.31 -37.19
C GLU A 456 24.73 -3.77 -35.80
N LYS A 457 26.03 -3.54 -35.46
CA LYS A 457 26.57 -3.91 -34.16
C LYS A 457 26.03 -2.98 -33.07
N PRO A 458 25.47 -3.50 -31.94
CA PRO A 458 25.00 -2.68 -30.83
C PRO A 458 26.15 -2.10 -30.02
N ASN A 459 25.92 -0.93 -29.44
CA ASN A 459 26.65 -0.45 -28.28
C ASN A 459 26.27 -1.28 -27.06
N ARG A 460 27.21 -1.47 -26.14
CA ARG A 460 26.99 -2.22 -24.91
C ARG A 460 27.55 -1.46 -23.71
N VAL A 461 26.82 -1.54 -22.61
CA VAL A 461 27.29 -1.06 -21.30
C VAL A 461 27.09 -2.19 -20.31
N LEU A 462 28.12 -2.53 -19.57
CA LEU A 462 28.16 -3.73 -18.73
C LEU A 462 28.60 -3.38 -17.31
N GLN A 463 28.03 -4.10 -16.34
CA GLN A 463 28.49 -4.08 -14.95
C GLN A 463 28.39 -5.47 -14.32
N SER A 464 29.38 -5.84 -13.50
CA SER A 464 29.30 -7.07 -12.69
C SER A 464 28.36 -6.84 -11.53
N LEU A 465 27.25 -7.62 -11.48
CA LEU A 465 26.39 -7.72 -10.32
C LEU A 465 27.07 -8.55 -9.24
N GLN A 466 26.94 -8.12 -7.99
CA GLN A 466 27.59 -8.73 -6.84
C GLN A 466 26.57 -9.09 -5.74
N GLN A 467 26.99 -9.92 -4.79
CA GLN A 467 26.21 -10.28 -3.60
C GLN A 467 24.79 -10.83 -3.92
N LEU A 468 24.63 -11.46 -5.07
CA LEU A 468 23.40 -12.18 -5.41
C LEU A 468 23.30 -13.45 -4.56
N THR A 469 22.09 -13.81 -4.16
CA THR A 469 21.81 -15.11 -3.49
C THR A 469 21.44 -16.14 -4.54
N PRO A 470 22.23 -17.20 -4.74
CA PRO A 470 21.90 -18.25 -5.71
C PRO A 470 20.50 -18.84 -5.46
N GLY A 471 19.72 -19.01 -6.51
CA GLY A 471 18.32 -19.47 -6.46
C GLY A 471 17.29 -18.37 -6.20
N ARG A 472 17.68 -17.18 -5.72
CA ARG A 472 16.78 -16.04 -5.52
C ARG A 472 16.51 -15.34 -6.86
N THR A 473 15.28 -14.88 -7.04
CA THR A 473 14.84 -14.12 -8.22
C THR A 473 15.02 -12.62 -7.97
N TYR A 474 15.45 -11.91 -9.00
CA TYR A 474 15.69 -10.46 -9.00
C TYR A 474 15.03 -9.80 -10.21
N SER A 475 14.59 -8.55 -10.06
CA SER A 475 14.20 -7.66 -11.16
C SER A 475 15.32 -6.68 -11.49
N VAL A 476 15.51 -6.39 -12.78
CA VAL A 476 16.28 -5.25 -13.28
C VAL A 476 15.28 -4.28 -13.87
N LYS A 477 15.20 -3.08 -13.33
CA LYS A 477 14.37 -1.99 -13.85
C LYS A 477 15.29 -0.93 -14.46
N ALA A 478 14.87 -0.28 -15.55
CA ALA A 478 15.57 0.84 -16.16
C ALA A 478 14.57 1.75 -16.88
N ILE A 479 14.94 3.02 -17.05
CA ILE A 479 14.15 4.00 -17.79
C ILE A 479 14.97 4.51 -18.96
N SER A 480 14.42 4.41 -20.18
CA SER A 480 15.05 4.94 -21.39
C SER A 480 14.20 5.99 -22.09
N ALA A 481 14.85 6.78 -22.95
CA ALA A 481 14.21 7.77 -23.81
C ALA A 481 15.04 8.03 -25.06
N ASP A 482 14.43 8.58 -26.10
CA ASP A 482 15.13 9.23 -27.22
C ASP A 482 15.40 10.71 -26.85
N PRO A 483 16.60 11.08 -26.42
CA PRO A 483 16.86 12.43 -25.88
C PRO A 483 16.77 13.53 -26.95
N ALA A 484 16.84 13.18 -28.22
CA ALA A 484 16.66 14.12 -29.32
C ALA A 484 15.18 14.39 -29.64
N ARG A 485 14.26 13.52 -29.19
CA ARG A 485 12.84 13.57 -29.48
C ARG A 485 12.00 13.07 -28.30
N LEU A 486 12.17 13.69 -27.14
CA LEU A 486 11.38 13.36 -25.96
C LEU A 486 9.87 13.60 -26.13
N ASP A 487 9.45 14.42 -27.09
CA ASP A 487 8.06 14.67 -27.46
C ASP A 487 7.43 13.56 -28.33
N ALA A 488 8.24 12.63 -28.84
CA ALA A 488 7.76 11.53 -29.68
C ALA A 488 7.09 10.44 -28.83
N GLN A 489 5.80 10.20 -29.05
CA GLN A 489 5.05 9.10 -28.45
C GLN A 489 5.54 7.74 -28.99
N LYS A 490 6.75 7.35 -28.61
CA LYS A 490 7.41 6.17 -29.11
C LYS A 490 8.22 5.48 -28.01
N ALA A 491 8.14 4.14 -28.00
CA ALA A 491 9.05 3.35 -27.17
C ALA A 491 10.49 3.48 -27.65
N THR A 492 11.42 3.69 -26.74
CA THR A 492 12.86 3.63 -26.98
C THR A 492 13.36 2.25 -26.53
N PRO A 493 13.67 1.35 -27.47
CA PRO A 493 14.01 -0.02 -27.14
C PRO A 493 15.37 -0.12 -26.46
N LEU A 494 15.44 -0.94 -25.43
CA LEU A 494 16.64 -1.30 -24.70
C LEU A 494 16.65 -2.82 -24.51
N ASN A 495 17.78 -3.48 -24.73
CA ASN A 495 17.90 -4.90 -24.41
C ASN A 495 18.68 -5.07 -23.10
N ILE A 496 18.06 -5.75 -22.14
CA ILE A 496 18.63 -6.03 -20.81
C ILE A 496 18.83 -7.54 -20.67
N GLU A 497 20.06 -7.95 -20.43
CA GLU A 497 20.47 -9.35 -20.27
C GLU A 497 21.35 -9.50 -19.03
N VAL A 498 21.24 -10.61 -18.33
CA VAL A 498 22.10 -10.96 -17.21
C VAL A 498 22.82 -12.27 -17.53
N ALA A 499 24.06 -12.15 -18.00
CA ALA A 499 24.89 -13.31 -18.35
C ALA A 499 25.30 -14.07 -17.07
N GLY A 500 25.21 -15.39 -17.12
CA GLY A 500 25.48 -16.25 -15.96
C GLY A 500 24.28 -16.43 -15.02
N ALA A 501 23.08 -15.98 -15.41
CA ALA A 501 21.84 -16.19 -14.68
C ALA A 501 20.76 -16.78 -15.61
N GLU A 502 19.69 -17.30 -15.02
CA GLU A 502 18.49 -17.78 -15.73
C GLU A 502 17.53 -16.60 -15.97
N MET A 503 17.41 -16.12 -17.20
CA MET A 503 16.42 -15.10 -17.55
C MET A 503 15.00 -15.66 -17.49
N LEU A 504 14.05 -14.88 -16.94
CA LEU A 504 12.63 -15.21 -16.79
C LEU A 504 11.78 -14.26 -17.66
N PRO A 505 11.76 -14.45 -18.99
CA PRO A 505 11.18 -13.49 -19.93
C PRO A 505 9.66 -13.28 -19.75
N GLN A 506 8.95 -14.24 -19.16
CA GLN A 506 7.50 -14.13 -18.87
C GLN A 506 7.17 -13.00 -17.87
N PHE A 507 8.15 -12.50 -17.13
CA PHE A 507 8.00 -11.37 -16.21
C PHE A 507 8.63 -10.08 -16.74
N GLY A 508 9.29 -10.13 -17.91
CA GLY A 508 9.91 -8.98 -18.55
C GLY A 508 8.96 -8.22 -19.46
N PHE A 509 9.14 -6.90 -19.54
CA PHE A 509 8.43 -6.06 -20.51
C PHE A 509 9.14 -4.72 -20.72
N SER A 510 8.69 -3.99 -21.76
CA SER A 510 9.00 -2.58 -21.98
C SER A 510 7.71 -1.84 -22.28
N PHE A 511 7.50 -0.67 -21.64
CA PHE A 511 6.26 0.09 -21.79
C PHE A 511 6.55 1.59 -21.90
N ALA A 512 6.05 2.22 -22.99
CA ALA A 512 6.18 3.66 -23.19
C ALA A 512 5.11 4.41 -22.37
N TYR A 513 5.52 5.45 -21.65
CA TYR A 513 4.64 6.27 -20.84
C TYR A 513 4.97 7.76 -20.99
N PRO A 514 3.98 8.67 -20.86
CA PRO A 514 4.19 10.10 -20.82
C PRO A 514 4.60 10.55 -19.41
N SER A 515 5.32 11.67 -19.30
CA SER A 515 5.53 12.35 -18.01
C SER A 515 4.19 12.76 -17.38
N CYS A 516 4.15 12.80 -16.04
CA CYS A 516 2.96 13.21 -15.29
C CYS A 516 2.64 14.69 -15.54
N TYR A 517 1.36 15.05 -15.44
CA TYR A 517 0.86 16.42 -15.61
C TYR A 517 1.52 17.45 -14.66
N SER A 518 1.94 17.02 -13.48
CA SER A 518 2.65 17.86 -12.50
C SER A 518 4.15 17.99 -12.78
N HIS A 519 4.71 17.16 -13.67
CA HIS A 519 6.14 17.07 -13.93
C HIS A 519 6.53 17.88 -15.18
N GLU A 520 6.55 19.18 -15.03
CA GLU A 520 6.90 20.11 -16.11
C GLU A 520 8.36 20.53 -16.07
N SER A 521 9.05 20.55 -17.21
CA SER A 521 10.42 21.03 -17.33
C SER A 521 10.75 21.44 -18.77
N GLY A 522 11.34 22.61 -18.96
CA GLY A 522 11.67 23.13 -20.27
C GLY A 522 10.45 23.29 -21.17
N PRO A 523 10.41 22.68 -22.37
CA PRO A 523 9.26 22.74 -23.27
C PRO A 523 8.16 21.70 -22.94
N TYR A 524 8.36 20.84 -21.93
CA TYR A 524 7.48 19.72 -21.61
C TYR A 524 6.47 20.12 -20.52
N SER A 525 5.21 19.77 -20.74
CA SER A 525 4.06 20.08 -19.90
C SER A 525 2.98 19.00 -20.04
N SER A 526 1.87 19.16 -19.33
CA SER A 526 0.69 18.30 -19.45
C SER A 526 0.10 18.23 -20.88
N GLN A 527 0.27 19.29 -21.68
CA GLN A 527 -0.20 19.34 -23.08
C GLN A 527 0.85 18.87 -24.09
N ASN A 528 2.11 18.86 -23.71
CA ASN A 528 3.23 18.39 -24.50
C ASN A 528 4.15 17.51 -23.62
N PRO A 529 3.73 16.30 -23.23
CA PRO A 529 4.48 15.47 -22.30
C PRO A 529 5.77 14.94 -22.91
N ALA A 530 6.79 14.77 -22.06
CA ALA A 530 7.95 13.99 -22.42
C ALA A 530 7.62 12.49 -22.37
N TRP A 531 8.18 11.70 -23.30
CA TRP A 531 7.93 10.26 -23.40
C TRP A 531 9.16 9.48 -22.99
N PHE A 532 8.93 8.50 -22.15
CA PHE A 532 9.94 7.56 -21.64
C PHE A 532 9.48 6.13 -21.86
N THR A 533 10.41 5.19 -21.72
CA THR A 533 10.11 3.76 -21.73
C THR A 533 10.61 3.15 -20.44
N PHE A 534 9.71 2.55 -19.69
CA PHE A 534 10.04 1.75 -18.53
C PHE A 534 10.34 0.32 -18.96
N HIS A 535 11.44 -0.23 -18.48
CA HIS A 535 11.87 -1.60 -18.76
C HIS A 535 11.92 -2.40 -17.47
N ARG A 536 11.46 -3.64 -17.53
CA ARG A 536 11.69 -4.65 -16.49
C ARG A 536 12.21 -5.92 -17.15
N ALA A 537 13.34 -6.42 -16.65
CA ALA A 537 13.81 -7.78 -16.91
C ALA A 537 13.88 -8.53 -15.57
N VAL A 538 13.61 -9.84 -15.59
CA VAL A 538 13.63 -10.66 -14.37
C VAL A 538 14.56 -11.85 -14.62
N PHE A 539 15.38 -12.18 -13.61
CA PHE A 539 16.31 -13.28 -13.66
C PHE A 539 16.40 -14.02 -12.33
N ARG A 540 16.75 -15.30 -12.38
CA ARG A 540 17.12 -16.09 -11.21
C ARG A 540 18.63 -16.24 -11.15
N ALA A 541 19.23 -15.84 -10.03
CA ALA A 541 20.66 -15.92 -9.83
C ALA A 541 21.14 -17.37 -9.77
N SER A 542 22.15 -17.73 -10.55
CA SER A 542 22.79 -19.05 -10.52
C SER A 542 24.04 -19.06 -9.63
N ALA A 543 24.63 -17.88 -9.37
CA ALA A 543 25.84 -17.68 -8.59
C ALA A 543 25.77 -16.36 -7.81
N PRO A 544 26.72 -16.10 -6.85
CA PRO A 544 26.77 -14.83 -6.12
C PRO A 544 27.13 -13.60 -6.97
N ALA A 545 27.54 -13.80 -8.22
CA ALA A 545 27.84 -12.77 -9.17
C ALA A 545 27.31 -13.14 -10.57
N ALA A 546 26.98 -12.12 -11.36
CA ALA A 546 26.53 -12.22 -12.74
C ALA A 546 26.95 -10.98 -13.51
N GLU A 547 26.87 -10.94 -14.83
CA GLU A 547 27.17 -9.75 -15.62
C GLU A 547 25.89 -9.16 -16.22
N LEU A 548 25.52 -7.96 -15.78
CA LEU A 548 24.45 -7.17 -16.41
C LEU A 548 24.97 -6.56 -17.69
N ILE A 549 24.22 -6.73 -18.77
CA ILE A 549 24.53 -6.23 -20.11
C ILE A 549 23.32 -5.43 -20.60
N ILE A 550 23.55 -4.16 -20.92
CA ILE A 550 22.52 -3.29 -21.49
C ILE A 550 22.99 -2.87 -22.90
N ASN A 551 22.14 -3.12 -23.87
CA ASN A 551 22.43 -2.85 -25.29
C ASN A 551 21.41 -1.87 -25.86
N ASP A 552 21.85 -0.98 -26.77
CA ASP A 552 20.93 -0.30 -27.66
C ASP A 552 20.31 -1.28 -28.65
N ASN A 553 19.03 -1.14 -28.91
CA ASN A 553 18.26 -2.03 -29.81
C ASN A 553 17.46 -1.22 -30.84
N GLY A 554 17.95 -0.06 -31.22
CA GLY A 554 17.33 0.82 -32.21
C GLY A 554 17.86 0.61 -33.64
N ASP A 555 17.24 1.28 -34.59
CA ASP A 555 17.74 1.39 -35.95
C ASP A 555 19.09 2.16 -36.01
N PRO A 556 19.93 1.95 -37.04
CA PRO A 556 21.12 2.76 -37.23
C PRO A 556 20.85 4.27 -37.20
N GLY A 557 21.61 5.00 -36.41
CA GLY A 557 21.43 6.42 -36.17
C GLY A 557 20.48 6.79 -35.03
N ALA A 558 19.73 5.85 -34.46
CA ALA A 558 18.88 6.08 -33.31
C ALA A 558 19.72 6.45 -32.06
N GLU A 559 19.18 7.37 -31.28
CA GLU A 559 19.78 7.77 -30.00
C GLU A 559 18.96 7.19 -28.84
N THR A 560 19.64 6.70 -27.83
CA THR A 560 19.05 6.13 -26.61
C THR A 560 19.74 6.72 -25.40
N ALA A 561 18.99 7.38 -24.53
CA ALA A 561 19.39 7.71 -23.18
C ALA A 561 18.78 6.71 -22.21
N PHE A 562 19.53 6.27 -21.18
CA PHE A 562 18.95 5.47 -20.11
C PHE A 562 19.66 5.69 -18.77
N ASN A 563 18.92 5.53 -17.69
CA ASN A 563 19.40 5.50 -16.31
C ASN A 563 18.40 4.77 -15.41
N PHE A 564 18.39 5.03 -14.12
CA PHE A 564 17.53 4.34 -13.15
C PHE A 564 17.71 2.81 -13.23
N VAL A 565 18.95 2.35 -13.22
CA VAL A 565 19.22 0.90 -13.27
C VAL A 565 19.12 0.33 -11.87
N GLU A 566 17.95 -0.19 -11.51
CA GLU A 566 17.69 -0.81 -10.22
C GLU A 566 17.79 -2.34 -10.33
N VAL A 567 18.50 -2.98 -9.41
CA VAL A 567 18.56 -4.45 -9.30
C VAL A 567 18.07 -4.85 -7.92
N GLN A 568 16.82 -5.31 -7.83
CA GLN A 568 16.09 -5.52 -6.59
C GLN A 568 15.60 -6.96 -6.48
N PRO A 569 15.50 -7.54 -5.25
CA PRO A 569 14.83 -8.82 -5.05
C PRO A 569 13.39 -8.80 -5.60
N PHE A 570 13.05 -9.75 -6.47
CA PHE A 570 11.74 -9.83 -7.11
C PHE A 570 10.71 -10.43 -6.15
N VAL A 571 9.57 -9.78 -6.01
CA VAL A 571 8.42 -10.27 -5.23
C VAL A 571 7.56 -11.15 -6.13
N GLU A 572 7.79 -12.46 -6.08
CA GLU A 572 7.07 -13.43 -6.92
C GLU A 572 5.54 -13.41 -6.68
N PRO A 573 4.73 -13.68 -7.76
CA PRO A 573 3.27 -13.75 -7.71
C PRO A 573 2.70 -14.81 -6.76
#